data_cacb41cbc3b0a2ada8e635084d79a5cd
#
_entry.id   cacb41cbc3b0a2ada8e635084d79a5cd
#
_cell.length_a   1.000
_cell.length_b   1.000
_cell.length_c   1.000
_cell.angle_alpha   90.00
_cell.angle_beta   90.00
_cell.angle_gamma   90.00
#
_symmetry.space_group_name_H-M   'P 1'
#
loop_
_entity.id
_entity.type
_entity.pdbx_description
1 polymer ?
#
loop_
_entity_poly.entity_id
_entity_poly.type
_entity_poly.pdbx_seq_one_letter_code
_entity_poly.pdbx_strand_id
1 'polypeptide(L)'
;MISDCLFVYGTLMRGFDHPMAKLLSRSADFLGPARCRGRLYLVRHYPGLVRSDDPAEIVFGELYRLRIHDELLRELDMYEACGEGFAQPTEYLREMLEVTRDDGSAGEAWTYVYNWPVDRLPRIASGKFLAP
;
A
#
# COMPACT_ATOMS: atom_id res chain seq x y z
N MET A 1 -12.92 15.31 1.07
CA MET A 1 -13.67 14.08 0.80
C MET A 1 -12.79 12.87 1.08
N ILE A 2 -13.31 11.91 1.84
CA ILE A 2 -12.56 10.70 2.17
C ILE A 2 -12.63 9.74 0.98
N SER A 3 -11.48 9.25 0.53
CA SER A 3 -11.41 8.28 -0.56
C SER A 3 -11.91 6.91 -0.09
N ASP A 4 -12.60 6.18 -0.96
CA ASP A 4 -12.95 4.79 -0.78
C ASP A 4 -11.96 3.84 -1.49
N CYS A 5 -10.83 4.37 -1.98
CA CYS A 5 -9.82 3.60 -2.69
C CYS A 5 -8.64 3.24 -1.79
N LEU A 6 -8.06 2.09 -2.07
CA LEU A 6 -6.86 1.58 -1.40
C LEU A 6 -5.81 1.19 -2.44
N PHE A 7 -4.59 1.70 -2.28
CA PHE A 7 -3.44 1.30 -3.08
C PHE A 7 -2.62 0.28 -2.31
N VAL A 8 -2.36 -0.87 -2.93
CA VAL A 8 -1.55 -1.95 -2.33
C VAL A 8 -0.37 -2.26 -3.24
N TYR A 9 0.78 -2.54 -2.63
CA TYR A 9 2.03 -2.72 -3.37
C TYR A 9 2.84 -3.94 -2.91
N GLY A 10 2.30 -4.74 -2.01
CA GLY A 10 2.98 -5.89 -1.41
C GLY A 10 2.08 -7.10 -1.25
N THR A 11 2.04 -7.66 -0.04
CA THR A 11 1.35 -8.92 0.23
C THR A 11 -0.17 -8.86 0.13
N LEU A 12 -0.75 -7.66 0.00
CA LEU A 12 -2.18 -7.48 -0.23
C LEU A 12 -2.55 -7.51 -1.71
N MET A 13 -1.56 -7.53 -2.61
CA MET A 13 -1.83 -7.56 -4.05
C MET A 13 -2.50 -8.86 -4.46
N ARG A 14 -3.32 -8.75 -5.53
CA ARG A 14 -4.02 -9.89 -6.10
C ARG A 14 -3.03 -10.97 -6.54
N GLY A 15 -3.36 -12.22 -6.26
CA GLY A 15 -2.50 -13.34 -6.58
C GLY A 15 -1.60 -13.79 -5.44
N PHE A 16 -1.49 -13.00 -4.36
CA PHE A 16 -0.78 -13.45 -3.18
C PHE A 16 -1.61 -14.51 -2.43
N ASP A 17 -0.97 -15.59 -2.02
CA ASP A 17 -1.60 -16.63 -1.21
C ASP A 17 -1.56 -16.22 0.27
N HIS A 18 -2.39 -15.25 0.61
CA HIS A 18 -2.47 -14.71 1.96
C HIS A 18 -3.93 -14.41 2.30
N PRO A 19 -4.40 -14.71 3.54
CA PRO A 19 -5.80 -14.48 3.92
C PRO A 19 -6.26 -13.04 3.71
N MET A 20 -5.42 -12.05 4.01
CA MET A 20 -5.79 -10.64 3.87
C MET A 20 -5.87 -10.20 2.40
N ALA A 21 -5.01 -10.74 1.53
CA ALA A 21 -5.12 -10.49 0.09
C ALA A 21 -6.43 -11.08 -0.47
N LYS A 22 -6.81 -12.27 0.01
CA LYS A 22 -8.07 -12.90 -0.37
C LYS A 22 -9.27 -12.13 0.16
N LEU A 23 -9.20 -11.63 1.39
CA LEU A 23 -10.25 -10.79 1.97
C LEU A 23 -10.45 -9.53 1.12
N LEU A 24 -9.37 -8.84 0.77
CA LEU A 24 -9.43 -7.64 -0.05
C LEU A 24 -10.05 -7.94 -1.42
N SER A 25 -9.64 -9.03 -2.07
CA SER A 25 -10.18 -9.43 -3.38
C SER A 25 -11.67 -9.71 -3.35
N ARG A 26 -12.20 -10.22 -2.23
CA ARG A 26 -13.64 -10.51 -2.07
C ARG A 26 -14.44 -9.28 -1.68
N SER A 27 -13.83 -8.34 -0.97
CA SER A 27 -14.54 -7.23 -0.33
C SER A 27 -14.38 -5.90 -1.06
N ALA A 28 -13.65 -5.88 -2.16
CA ALA A 28 -13.36 -4.67 -2.91
C ALA A 28 -13.35 -4.94 -4.40
N ASP A 29 -13.54 -3.88 -5.18
CA ASP A 29 -13.50 -3.94 -6.64
C ASP A 29 -12.08 -3.65 -7.11
N PHE A 30 -11.50 -4.55 -7.89
CA PHE A 30 -10.18 -4.36 -8.48
C PHE A 30 -10.26 -3.35 -9.61
N LEU A 31 -9.56 -2.22 -9.46
CA LEU A 31 -9.57 -1.14 -10.45
C LEU A 31 -8.39 -1.24 -11.43
N GLY A 32 -7.43 -2.10 -11.16
CA GLY A 32 -6.29 -2.32 -12.04
C GLY A 32 -4.97 -1.87 -11.46
N PRO A 33 -3.90 -1.98 -12.27
CA PRO A 33 -2.58 -1.50 -11.86
C PRO A 33 -2.57 0.00 -11.65
N ALA A 34 -1.74 0.44 -10.71
CA ALA A 34 -1.55 1.84 -10.40
C ALA A 34 -0.12 2.06 -9.89
N ARG A 35 0.26 3.32 -9.76
CA ARG A 35 1.59 3.69 -9.27
C ARG A 35 1.52 4.98 -8.48
N CYS A 36 2.49 5.17 -7.61
CA CYS A 36 2.66 6.42 -6.87
C CYS A 36 4.14 6.76 -6.72
N ARG A 37 4.42 8.01 -6.37
CA ARG A 37 5.78 8.41 -6.06
C ARG A 37 6.19 7.84 -4.73
N GLY A 38 7.38 7.22 -4.68
CA GLY A 38 7.90 6.66 -3.45
C GLY A 38 9.11 5.80 -3.68
N ARG A 39 9.69 5.35 -2.57
CA ARG A 39 10.77 4.37 -2.55
C ARG A 39 10.26 3.10 -1.91
N LEU A 40 10.63 1.98 -2.47
CA LEU A 40 10.24 0.68 -1.96
C LEU A 40 11.44 -0.01 -1.32
N TYR A 41 11.25 -0.50 -0.11
CA TYR A 41 12.28 -1.21 0.64
C TYR A 41 11.81 -2.61 0.99
N LEU A 42 12.75 -3.56 1.02
CA LEU A 42 12.47 -4.91 1.52
C LEU A 42 12.67 -4.90 3.02
N VAL A 43 11.58 -5.03 3.79
CA VAL A 43 11.63 -5.02 5.25
C VAL A 43 11.97 -6.40 5.78
N ARG A 44 11.21 -7.41 5.37
CA ARG A 44 11.44 -8.83 5.66
C ARG A 44 10.95 -9.61 4.44
N HIS A 45 9.92 -10.46 4.62
CA HIS A 45 9.21 -11.10 3.49
C HIS A 45 8.14 -10.18 2.90
N TYR A 46 8.11 -8.92 3.30
CA TYR A 46 7.15 -7.92 2.86
C TYR A 46 7.86 -6.58 2.65
N PRO A 47 7.29 -5.70 1.81
CA PRO A 47 7.92 -4.42 1.51
C PRO A 47 7.38 -3.29 2.37
N GLY A 48 8.12 -2.17 2.38
CA GLY A 48 7.67 -0.91 2.95
C GLY A 48 7.86 0.22 1.96
N LEU A 49 6.82 1.04 1.78
CA LEU A 49 6.84 2.22 0.94
C LEU A 49 7.13 3.45 1.78
N VAL A 50 8.06 4.27 1.32
CA VAL A 50 8.37 5.58 1.91
C VAL A 50 8.05 6.65 0.87
N ARG A 51 7.45 7.76 1.29
CA ARG A 51 7.10 8.86 0.39
C ARG A 51 8.35 9.45 -0.28
N SER A 52 8.19 9.91 -1.51
CA SER A 52 9.23 10.63 -2.24
C SER A 52 8.61 11.74 -3.09
N ASP A 53 9.32 12.85 -3.21
CA ASP A 53 8.95 13.95 -4.12
C ASP A 53 9.64 13.82 -5.47
N ASP A 54 10.57 12.90 -5.61
CA ASP A 54 11.29 12.68 -6.86
C ASP A 54 10.38 11.97 -7.87
N PRO A 55 10.06 12.60 -9.02
CA PRO A 55 9.20 11.99 -10.02
C PRO A 55 9.79 10.74 -10.66
N ALA A 56 11.08 10.49 -10.53
CA ALA A 56 11.73 9.29 -11.03
C ALA A 56 11.60 8.10 -10.08
N GLU A 57 11.21 8.34 -8.82
CA GLU A 57 11.06 7.28 -7.82
C GLU A 57 9.60 6.85 -7.76
N ILE A 58 9.32 5.69 -8.33
CA ILE A 58 7.94 5.20 -8.51
C ILE A 58 7.80 3.82 -7.84
N VAL A 59 6.68 3.64 -7.14
CA VAL A 59 6.24 2.36 -6.60
C VAL A 59 5.03 1.89 -7.40
N PHE A 60 5.08 0.65 -7.89
CA PHE A 60 4.00 0.04 -8.67
C PHE A 60 3.18 -0.89 -7.80
N GLY A 61 1.88 -0.89 -8.01
CA GLY A 61 0.96 -1.72 -7.24
C GLY A 61 -0.39 -1.83 -7.91
N GLU A 62 -1.41 -2.02 -7.08
CA GLU A 62 -2.78 -2.25 -7.52
C GLU A 62 -3.73 -1.35 -6.75
N LEU A 63 -4.79 -0.91 -7.43
CA LEU A 63 -5.81 -0.03 -6.85
C LEU A 63 -7.12 -0.80 -6.71
N TYR A 64 -7.74 -0.67 -5.53
CA TYR A 64 -9.04 -1.24 -5.22
C TYR A 64 -10.00 -0.15 -4.79
N ARG A 65 -11.29 -0.34 -5.10
CA ARG A 65 -12.37 0.44 -4.48
C ARG A 65 -13.03 -0.42 -3.41
N LEU A 66 -13.06 0.07 -2.17
CA LEU A 66 -13.60 -0.65 -1.04
C LEU A 66 -15.12 -0.50 -1.02
N ARG A 67 -15.86 -1.62 -0.88
CA ARG A 67 -17.33 -1.58 -0.86
C ARG A 67 -17.88 -1.15 0.49
N ILE A 68 -17.30 -1.71 1.57
CA ILE A 68 -17.63 -1.37 2.96
C ILE A 68 -16.33 -0.96 3.62
N HIS A 69 -15.93 0.31 3.36
CA HIS A 69 -14.55 0.68 3.62
C HIS A 69 -14.17 0.80 5.10
N ASP A 70 -15.08 1.24 5.98
CA ASP A 70 -14.73 1.44 7.39
C ASP A 70 -14.35 0.13 8.10
N GLU A 71 -15.16 -0.92 7.92
CA GLU A 71 -14.88 -2.22 8.54
C GLU A 71 -13.64 -2.87 7.92
N LEU A 72 -13.54 -2.82 6.59
CA LEU A 72 -12.41 -3.40 5.89
C LEU A 72 -11.12 -2.70 6.25
N LEU A 73 -11.12 -1.37 6.32
CA LEU A 73 -9.94 -0.61 6.72
C LEU A 73 -9.52 -0.94 8.15
N ARG A 74 -10.45 -1.16 9.07
CA ARG A 74 -10.10 -1.56 10.44
C ARG A 74 -9.40 -2.91 10.49
N GLU A 75 -9.87 -3.89 9.71
CA GLU A 75 -9.23 -5.20 9.63
C GLU A 75 -7.84 -5.10 9.03
N LEU A 76 -7.69 -4.30 7.97
CA LEU A 76 -6.39 -4.08 7.33
C LEU A 76 -5.44 -3.33 8.26
N ASP A 77 -5.93 -2.34 9.00
CA ASP A 77 -5.12 -1.61 9.98
C ASP A 77 -4.58 -2.56 11.05
N MET A 78 -5.40 -3.51 11.52
CA MET A 78 -4.94 -4.52 12.47
C MET A 78 -3.87 -5.43 11.86
N TYR A 79 -4.05 -5.84 10.62
CA TYR A 79 -3.05 -6.66 9.92
C TYR A 79 -1.72 -5.90 9.76
N GLU A 80 -1.77 -4.62 9.42
CA GLU A 80 -0.58 -3.77 9.26
C GLU A 80 -0.04 -3.25 10.59
N ALA A 81 -0.67 -3.60 11.71
CA ALA A 81 -0.31 -3.16 13.06
C ALA A 81 -0.18 -1.63 13.14
N CYS A 82 -1.17 -0.92 12.61
CA CYS A 82 -1.19 0.53 12.66
C CYS A 82 -2.44 1.05 13.35
N GLY A 83 -2.35 2.27 13.89
CA GLY A 83 -3.46 2.93 14.55
C GLY A 83 -3.44 2.79 16.06
N GLU A 84 -4.55 3.17 16.70
CA GLU A 84 -4.67 3.10 18.14
C GLU A 84 -4.64 1.66 18.65
N GLY A 85 -4.10 1.45 19.82
CA GLY A 85 -3.98 0.13 20.44
C GLY A 85 -2.67 -0.57 20.16
N PHE A 86 -1.82 -0.05 19.28
CA PHE A 86 -0.49 -0.58 19.02
C PHE A 86 0.58 0.34 19.60
N ALA A 87 1.74 -0.22 19.94
CA ALA A 87 2.86 0.54 20.46
C ALA A 87 3.34 1.58 19.45
N GLN A 88 3.59 2.80 19.93
CA GLN A 88 4.04 3.89 19.08
C GLN A 88 5.56 4.05 19.13
N PRO A 89 6.21 4.38 18.00
CA PRO A 89 5.62 4.51 16.66
C PRO A 89 5.29 3.15 16.05
N THR A 90 4.15 3.07 15.35
CA THR A 90 3.77 1.86 14.63
C THR A 90 4.64 1.65 13.40
N GLU A 91 4.77 0.40 12.95
CA GLU A 91 5.56 0.05 11.78
C GLU A 91 5.03 0.71 10.50
N TYR A 92 3.71 0.78 10.36
CA TYR A 92 3.04 1.43 9.23
C TYR A 92 2.07 2.48 9.71
N LEU A 93 1.86 3.49 8.85
CA LEU A 93 0.78 4.47 8.99
C LEU A 93 -0.08 4.41 7.73
N ARG A 94 -1.41 4.44 7.91
CA ARG A 94 -2.33 4.53 6.77
C ARG A 94 -2.52 6.00 6.41
N GLU A 95 -2.03 6.39 5.23
CA GLU A 95 -2.03 7.77 4.76
C GLU A 95 -2.65 7.89 3.38
N MET A 96 -3.16 9.08 3.07
CA MET A 96 -3.71 9.39 1.76
C MET A 96 -2.60 9.83 0.82
N LEU A 97 -2.41 9.11 -0.29
CA LEU A 97 -1.41 9.44 -1.31
C LEU A 97 -2.08 9.61 -2.67
N GLU A 98 -1.49 10.47 -3.51
CA GLU A 98 -1.89 10.56 -4.90
C GLU A 98 -1.36 9.34 -5.66
N VAL A 99 -2.24 8.67 -6.38
CA VAL A 99 -1.90 7.51 -7.22
C VAL A 99 -2.35 7.76 -8.64
N THR A 100 -1.63 7.18 -9.60
CA THR A 100 -1.94 7.29 -11.02
C THR A 100 -2.22 5.90 -11.58
N ARG A 101 -3.33 5.77 -12.29
CA ARG A 101 -3.73 4.54 -12.97
C ARG A 101 -3.07 4.43 -14.33
N ASP A 102 -3.09 3.23 -14.93
CA ASP A 102 -2.50 2.99 -16.26
C ASP A 102 -3.13 3.84 -17.37
N ASP A 103 -4.38 4.25 -17.22
CA ASP A 103 -5.04 5.13 -18.18
C ASP A 103 -4.64 6.61 -18.03
N GLY A 104 -3.74 6.91 -17.08
CA GLY A 104 -3.28 8.27 -16.83
C GLY A 104 -4.12 9.05 -15.83
N SER A 105 -5.27 8.53 -15.42
CA SER A 105 -6.09 9.21 -14.41
C SER A 105 -5.42 9.16 -13.04
N ALA A 106 -5.57 10.24 -12.27
CA ALA A 106 -4.99 10.37 -10.95
C ALA A 106 -6.09 10.56 -9.91
N GLY A 107 -5.82 10.14 -8.70
CA GLY A 107 -6.72 10.32 -7.57
C GLY A 107 -6.01 9.98 -6.28
N GLU A 108 -6.70 10.15 -5.15
CA GLU A 108 -6.14 9.85 -3.84
C GLU A 108 -6.60 8.47 -3.37
N ALA A 109 -5.70 7.75 -2.71
CA ALA A 109 -6.00 6.43 -2.17
C ALA A 109 -5.31 6.25 -0.82
N TRP A 110 -5.97 5.51 0.06
CA TRP A 110 -5.35 5.07 1.30
C TRP A 110 -4.17 4.16 0.97
N THR A 111 -3.06 4.37 1.66
CA THR A 111 -1.82 3.62 1.42
C THR A 111 -1.13 3.38 2.76
N TYR A 112 -0.63 2.18 2.98
CA TYR A 112 0.15 1.86 4.17
C TYR A 112 1.60 2.27 3.95
N VAL A 113 2.02 3.33 4.63
CA VAL A 113 3.36 3.93 4.51
C VAL A 113 4.24 3.42 5.64
N TYR A 114 5.43 2.95 5.30
CA TYR A 114 6.38 2.45 6.28
C TYR A 114 6.89 3.58 7.17
N ASN A 115 6.87 3.39 8.48
CA ASN A 115 7.07 4.45 9.47
C ASN A 115 8.33 4.28 10.30
N TRP A 116 9.08 3.21 10.11
CA TRP A 116 10.33 2.99 10.83
C TRP A 116 11.54 3.34 9.95
N PRO A 117 12.75 3.53 10.55
CA PRO A 117 13.94 3.85 9.77
C PRO A 117 14.26 2.79 8.71
N VAL A 118 14.72 3.26 7.54
CA VAL A 118 15.03 2.39 6.40
C VAL A 118 16.53 2.31 6.08
N ASP A 119 17.37 2.93 6.90
CA ASP A 119 18.81 3.12 6.62
C ASP A 119 19.55 1.80 6.36
N ARG A 120 19.06 0.69 6.93
CA ARG A 120 19.70 -0.62 6.80
C ARG A 120 18.91 -1.59 5.96
N LEU A 121 17.83 -1.14 5.32
CA LEU A 121 16.98 -2.00 4.52
C LEU A 121 17.41 -1.98 3.06
N PRO A 122 17.41 -3.15 2.38
CA PRO A 122 17.65 -3.17 0.95
C PRO A 122 16.55 -2.43 0.21
N ARG A 123 16.94 -1.62 -0.77
CA ARG A 123 15.97 -0.92 -1.61
C ARG A 123 15.55 -1.81 -2.78
N ILE A 124 14.25 -1.83 -3.08
CA ILE A 124 13.72 -2.45 -4.28
C ILE A 124 13.70 -1.38 -5.37
N ALA A 125 14.80 -1.25 -6.12
CA ALA A 125 15.00 -0.15 -7.05
C ALA A 125 13.99 -0.15 -8.21
N SER A 126 13.43 -1.31 -8.58
CA SER A 126 12.41 -1.39 -9.63
C SER A 126 11.07 -0.78 -9.21
N GLY A 127 10.83 -0.60 -7.90
CA GLY A 127 9.53 -0.19 -7.37
C GLY A 127 8.46 -1.27 -7.45
N LYS A 128 8.83 -2.50 -7.76
CA LYS A 128 7.90 -3.63 -7.93
C LYS A 128 8.26 -4.75 -6.97
N PHE A 129 7.37 -5.05 -6.03
CA PHE A 129 7.63 -6.12 -5.06
C PHE A 129 7.62 -7.51 -5.71
N LEU A 130 6.66 -7.77 -6.61
CA LEU A 130 6.53 -9.07 -7.27
C LEU A 130 7.48 -9.27 -8.44
N ALA A 131 8.13 -8.22 -8.92
CA ALA A 131 9.09 -8.26 -10.03
C ALA A 131 10.23 -7.29 -9.75
N PRO A 132 11.02 -7.59 -8.70
CA PRO A 132 12.07 -6.68 -8.24
C PRO A 132 13.22 -6.52 -9.25
#